data_901a726b9f2f4776d9177709734f6ed6
#
_entry.id   901a726b9f2f4776d9177709734f6ed6
#
_cell.length_a   1.000
_cell.length_b   1.000
_cell.length_c   1.000
_cell.angle_alpha   90.00
_cell.angle_beta   90.00
_cell.angle_gamma   90.00
#
_symmetry.space_group_name_H-M   'P 1'
#
loop_
_entity.id
_entity.type
_entity.pdbx_description
1 polymer ?
#
loop_
_entity_poly.entity_id
_entity_poly.type
_entity_poly.pdbx_seq_one_letter_code
_entity_poly.pdbx_strand_id
1 'polypeptide(L)'
;MDIAIRTLTNPEEWADIPKLEQAIWGNDDPVPTSWMRVMVSFGGEVSVAFDPRQPGEFLGFTMSIGSCDAGGPFLYSHQAGVVPDHQGQGIGRILKYHQNAWAETAGYARIQWTFDPLRANNAYFNVAVLGADIVAYYPNYYGTMTSRLNRGLPSDRVLCEWRVPRPPRSASGALNHSCAIRIPPDIGVLKVEDPALGLRWRENVERQFQDALRAGLRVVGFAKHPYPAYLLAEPEA
;
A
#
# COMPACT_ATOMS: atom_id res chain seq x y z
N MET A 1 23.36 6.00 2.01
CA MET A 1 22.80 6.21 3.36
C MET A 1 22.59 4.84 3.96
N ASP A 2 22.99 4.63 5.18
CA ASP A 2 22.68 3.41 5.93
C ASP A 2 21.31 3.58 6.57
N ILE A 3 20.41 2.58 6.46
CA ILE A 3 19.04 2.66 6.93
C ILE A 3 18.79 1.53 7.93
N ALA A 4 18.45 1.92 9.15
CA ALA A 4 17.97 1.01 10.19
C ALA A 4 16.44 1.09 10.34
N ILE A 5 15.85 -0.01 10.78
CA ILE A 5 14.42 -0.09 11.10
C ILE A 5 14.31 -0.56 12.56
N ARG A 6 13.37 0.02 13.28
CA ARG A 6 12.96 -0.48 14.60
C ARG A 6 11.48 -0.34 14.84
N THR A 7 10.93 -1.24 15.60
CA THR A 7 9.56 -1.13 16.11
C THR A 7 9.57 -0.22 17.34
N LEU A 8 8.64 0.73 17.37
CA LEU A 8 8.46 1.65 18.49
C LEU A 8 7.67 0.96 19.62
N THR A 9 8.25 0.90 20.80
CA THR A 9 7.60 0.31 21.99
C THR A 9 7.24 1.35 23.04
N ASN A 10 7.88 2.53 23.01
CA ASN A 10 7.59 3.62 23.92
C ASN A 10 6.50 4.54 23.31
N PRO A 11 5.36 4.72 23.98
CA PRO A 11 4.29 5.60 23.49
C PRO A 11 4.71 7.07 23.25
N GLU A 12 5.73 7.55 23.94
CA GLU A 12 6.24 8.92 23.77
C GLU A 12 6.83 9.14 22.36
N GLU A 13 7.43 8.09 21.76
CA GLU A 13 8.00 8.15 20.43
C GLU A 13 6.93 8.21 19.33
N TRP A 14 5.70 7.75 19.62
CA TRP A 14 4.60 7.84 18.67
C TRP A 14 4.15 9.28 18.37
N ALA A 15 4.50 10.24 19.24
CA ALA A 15 4.20 11.65 19.01
C ALA A 15 4.87 12.23 17.76
N ASP A 16 5.88 11.57 17.21
CA ASP A 16 6.52 11.98 15.96
C ASP A 16 5.83 11.44 14.70
N ILE A 17 5.01 10.39 14.82
CA ILE A 17 4.30 9.80 13.67
C ILE A 17 3.33 10.79 13.00
N PRO A 18 2.49 11.58 13.73
CA PRO A 18 1.65 12.61 13.12
C PRO A 18 2.43 13.62 12.28
N LYS A 19 3.65 13.98 12.68
CA LYS A 19 4.53 14.89 11.93
C LYS A 19 4.98 14.24 10.60
N LEU A 20 5.29 12.93 10.63
CA LEU A 20 5.61 12.17 9.42
C LEU A 20 4.41 12.09 8.48
N GLU A 21 3.21 11.81 8.99
CA GLU A 21 1.97 11.80 8.20
C GLU A 21 1.76 13.15 7.51
N GLN A 22 1.95 14.25 8.25
CA GLN A 22 1.86 15.61 7.70
C GLN A 22 2.90 15.84 6.59
N ALA A 23 4.15 15.45 6.82
CA ALA A 23 5.23 15.63 5.84
C ALA A 23 5.01 14.76 4.56
N ILE A 24 4.47 13.54 4.72
CA ILE A 24 4.29 12.61 3.61
C ILE A 24 3.03 12.92 2.79
N TRP A 25 1.90 13.22 3.45
CA TRP A 25 0.61 13.34 2.79
C TRP A 25 -0.04 14.72 2.88
N GLY A 26 0.52 15.64 3.67
CA GLY A 26 -0.14 16.92 3.97
C GLY A 26 -1.49 16.68 4.65
N ASN A 27 -1.54 15.71 5.56
CA ASN A 27 -2.77 15.27 6.19
C ASN A 27 -3.11 16.17 7.37
N ASP A 28 -4.29 16.80 7.33
CA ASP A 28 -4.77 17.68 8.40
C ASP A 28 -5.43 16.89 9.56
N ASP A 29 -5.64 15.57 9.37
CA ASP A 29 -6.23 14.66 10.36
C ASP A 29 -5.38 13.39 10.47
N PRO A 30 -4.22 13.46 11.15
CA PRO A 30 -3.34 12.31 11.33
C PRO A 30 -3.94 11.31 12.34
N VAL A 31 -3.45 10.08 12.30
CA VAL A 31 -3.86 9.04 13.27
C VAL A 31 -3.46 9.46 14.69
N PRO A 32 -4.42 9.61 15.61
CA PRO A 32 -4.10 9.97 16.99
C PRO A 32 -3.20 8.93 17.67
N THR A 33 -2.27 9.36 18.50
CA THR A 33 -1.38 8.44 19.26
C THR A 33 -2.16 7.48 20.16
N SER A 34 -3.35 7.89 20.64
CA SER A 34 -4.26 7.00 21.36
C SER A 34 -4.74 5.81 20.51
N TRP A 35 -4.97 6.03 19.21
CA TRP A 35 -5.29 4.95 18.27
C TRP A 35 -4.11 4.04 17.99
N MET A 36 -2.89 4.57 17.87
CA MET A 36 -1.67 3.76 17.76
C MET A 36 -1.52 2.83 18.97
N ARG A 37 -1.86 3.34 20.18
CA ARG A 37 -1.90 2.50 21.39
C ARG A 37 -2.89 1.35 21.26
N VAL A 38 -4.09 1.61 20.74
CA VAL A 38 -5.10 0.57 20.49
C VAL A 38 -4.57 -0.43 19.46
N MET A 39 -4.05 0.03 18.32
CA MET A 39 -3.50 -0.84 17.28
C MET A 39 -2.45 -1.80 17.83
N VAL A 40 -1.47 -1.29 18.58
CA VAL A 40 -0.41 -2.10 19.18
C VAL A 40 -0.97 -3.06 20.26
N SER A 41 -1.95 -2.64 21.06
CA SER A 41 -2.58 -3.48 22.08
C SER A 41 -3.39 -4.64 21.47
N PHE A 42 -3.84 -4.49 20.23
CA PHE A 42 -4.58 -5.51 19.48
C PHE A 42 -3.72 -6.21 18.41
N GLY A 43 -2.43 -6.39 18.71
CA GLY A 43 -1.54 -7.21 17.90
C GLY A 43 -0.97 -6.49 16.67
N GLY A 44 -1.01 -5.17 16.62
CA GLY A 44 -0.35 -4.38 15.59
C GLY A 44 1.06 -3.93 15.96
N GLU A 45 1.69 -3.16 15.06
CA GLU A 45 3.00 -2.55 15.28
C GLU A 45 3.03 -1.13 14.72
N VAL A 46 3.96 -0.32 15.24
CA VAL A 46 4.42 0.94 14.65
C VAL A 46 5.93 0.83 14.51
N SER A 47 6.43 0.86 13.28
CA SER A 47 7.87 0.76 13.00
C SER A 47 8.34 1.96 12.19
N VAL A 48 9.58 2.37 12.40
CA VAL A 48 10.19 3.53 11.74
C VAL A 48 11.51 3.18 11.08
N ALA A 49 11.78 3.87 9.97
CA ALA A 49 13.08 3.89 9.31
C ALA A 49 13.85 5.14 9.70
N PHE A 50 15.14 5.04 9.96
CA PHE A 50 16.01 6.13 10.34
C PHE A 50 17.46 5.92 9.90
N ASP A 51 18.25 6.98 9.80
CA ASP A 51 19.72 6.90 9.69
C ASP A 51 20.31 6.64 11.08
N PRO A 52 21.11 5.57 11.30
CA PRO A 52 21.72 5.30 12.60
C PRO A 52 22.57 6.45 13.17
N ARG A 53 23.05 7.35 12.31
CA ARG A 53 23.79 8.54 12.72
C ARG A 53 22.89 9.66 13.26
N GLN A 54 21.58 9.58 12.97
CA GLN A 54 20.54 10.54 13.39
C GLN A 54 19.29 9.78 13.87
N PRO A 55 19.39 9.02 14.98
CA PRO A 55 18.34 8.05 15.38
C PRO A 55 17.02 8.70 15.79
N GLY A 56 17.00 10.00 16.03
CA GLY A 56 15.77 10.78 16.33
C GLY A 56 15.06 11.33 15.09
N GLU A 57 15.66 11.20 13.88
CA GLU A 57 15.05 11.67 12.64
C GLU A 57 14.47 10.49 11.86
N PHE A 58 13.15 10.42 11.78
CA PHE A 58 12.46 9.33 11.10
C PHE A 58 12.24 9.67 9.63
N LEU A 59 12.64 8.75 8.76
CA LEU A 59 12.59 8.88 7.30
C LEU A 59 11.33 8.25 6.69
N GLY A 60 10.63 7.44 7.47
CA GLY A 60 9.43 6.76 7.06
C GLY A 60 8.94 5.81 8.16
N PHE A 61 7.73 5.29 7.98
CA PHE A 61 7.11 4.42 8.97
C PHE A 61 6.14 3.42 8.35
N THR A 62 5.80 2.39 9.14
CA THR A 62 4.62 1.53 8.98
C THR A 62 3.82 1.55 10.26
N MET A 63 2.49 1.42 10.14
CA MET A 63 1.62 1.11 11.27
C MET A 63 0.58 0.08 10.87
N SER A 64 0.21 -0.79 11.80
CA SER A 64 -0.68 -1.91 11.55
C SER A 64 -1.51 -2.27 12.78
N ILE A 65 -2.57 -3.04 12.56
CA ILE A 65 -3.44 -3.60 13.60
C ILE A 65 -3.68 -5.08 13.31
N GLY A 66 -3.76 -5.90 14.36
CA GLY A 66 -4.19 -7.29 14.24
C GLY A 66 -5.67 -7.36 13.88
N SER A 67 -6.01 -8.30 13.00
CA SER A 67 -7.37 -8.54 12.53
C SER A 67 -7.63 -10.02 12.31
N CYS A 68 -8.89 -10.41 12.05
CA CYS A 68 -9.28 -11.78 11.79
C CYS A 68 -10.45 -11.83 10.82
N ASP A 69 -10.46 -12.80 9.92
CA ASP A 69 -11.58 -13.14 9.06
C ASP A 69 -11.76 -14.67 8.96
N ALA A 70 -12.55 -15.14 8.01
CA ALA A 70 -12.77 -16.59 7.79
C ALA A 70 -11.48 -17.37 7.45
N GLY A 71 -10.45 -16.71 6.94
CA GLY A 71 -9.12 -17.27 6.67
C GLY A 71 -8.19 -17.25 7.89
N GLY A 72 -8.67 -16.83 9.07
CA GLY A 72 -7.90 -16.73 10.30
C GLY A 72 -7.27 -15.36 10.55
N PRO A 73 -6.37 -15.25 11.54
CA PRO A 73 -5.74 -13.98 11.90
C PRO A 73 -4.82 -13.46 10.78
N PHE A 74 -4.84 -12.13 10.61
CA PHE A 74 -3.98 -11.42 9.67
C PHE A 74 -3.59 -10.05 10.23
N LEU A 75 -2.49 -9.50 9.72
CA LEU A 75 -2.08 -8.14 10.03
C LEU A 75 -2.66 -7.16 9.00
N TYR A 76 -3.45 -6.18 9.43
CA TYR A 76 -3.88 -5.10 8.55
C TYR A 76 -2.87 -3.95 8.61
N SER A 77 -2.11 -3.75 7.54
CA SER A 77 -1.15 -2.64 7.39
C SER A 77 -1.93 -1.36 7.07
N HIS A 78 -2.18 -0.55 8.11
CA HIS A 78 -3.02 0.63 8.00
C HIS A 78 -2.37 1.74 7.19
N GLN A 79 -1.09 2.03 7.48
CA GLN A 79 -0.32 3.04 6.76
C GLN A 79 1.13 2.57 6.56
N ALA A 80 1.72 3.02 5.46
CA ALA A 80 3.15 2.92 5.18
C ALA A 80 3.57 4.14 4.35
N GLY A 81 4.58 4.87 4.78
CA GLY A 81 5.03 6.05 4.07
C GLY A 81 6.50 6.37 4.29
N VAL A 82 7.06 7.12 3.34
CA VAL A 82 8.45 7.62 3.36
C VAL A 82 8.39 9.11 3.04
N VAL A 83 9.13 9.92 3.78
CA VAL A 83 9.20 11.37 3.56
C VAL A 83 9.63 11.68 2.13
N PRO A 84 9.11 12.74 1.49
CA PRO A 84 9.29 13.00 0.06
C PRO A 84 10.75 12.97 -0.41
N ASP A 85 11.66 13.62 0.33
CA ASP A 85 13.07 13.74 -0.02
C ASP A 85 13.85 12.42 0.01
N HIS A 86 13.28 11.38 0.61
CA HIS A 86 13.87 10.04 0.74
C HIS A 86 13.11 8.96 -0.03
N GLN A 87 12.09 9.35 -0.83
CA GLN A 87 11.40 8.41 -1.71
C GLN A 87 12.30 7.91 -2.84
N GLY A 88 11.98 6.74 -3.41
CA GLY A 88 12.78 6.15 -4.50
C GLY A 88 14.09 5.49 -4.07
N GLN A 89 14.50 5.62 -2.82
CA GLN A 89 15.76 5.06 -2.27
C GLN A 89 15.61 3.64 -1.67
N GLY A 90 14.46 3.00 -1.83
CA GLY A 90 14.22 1.64 -1.35
C GLY A 90 13.74 1.53 0.10
N ILE A 91 13.62 2.64 0.84
CA ILE A 91 13.22 2.65 2.25
C ILE A 91 11.86 2.00 2.46
N GLY A 92 10.87 2.32 1.62
CA GLY A 92 9.53 1.70 1.71
C GLY A 92 9.57 0.18 1.57
N ARG A 93 10.47 -0.35 0.73
CA ARG A 93 10.67 -1.80 0.59
C ARG A 93 11.27 -2.41 1.86
N ILE A 94 12.27 -1.76 2.45
CA ILE A 94 12.91 -2.24 3.68
C ILE A 94 11.89 -2.23 4.83
N LEU A 95 11.08 -1.16 4.97
CA LEU A 95 10.00 -1.06 5.94
C LEU A 95 8.98 -2.21 5.79
N LYS A 96 8.51 -2.46 4.57
CA LYS A 96 7.55 -3.55 4.32
C LYS A 96 8.14 -4.93 4.57
N TYR A 97 9.42 -5.13 4.27
CA TYR A 97 10.10 -6.40 4.59
C TYR A 97 10.27 -6.60 6.10
N HIS A 98 10.59 -5.53 6.83
CA HIS A 98 10.60 -5.58 8.29
C HIS A 98 9.20 -5.92 8.83
N GLN A 99 8.15 -5.28 8.33
CA GLN A 99 6.77 -5.57 8.72
C GLN A 99 6.38 -7.03 8.47
N ASN A 100 6.84 -7.64 7.35
CA ASN A 100 6.57 -9.05 7.05
C ASN A 100 7.29 -9.97 8.04
N ALA A 101 8.56 -9.71 8.34
CA ALA A 101 9.32 -10.49 9.32
C ALA A 101 8.76 -10.33 10.74
N TRP A 102 8.32 -9.12 11.09
CA TRP A 102 7.62 -8.88 12.36
C TRP A 102 6.30 -9.67 12.43
N ALA A 103 5.50 -9.64 11.38
CA ALA A 103 4.24 -10.37 11.27
C ALA A 103 4.44 -11.89 11.42
N GLU A 104 5.51 -12.43 10.83
CA GLU A 104 5.89 -13.83 10.99
C GLU A 104 6.16 -14.18 12.47
N THR A 105 6.97 -13.36 13.15
CA THR A 105 7.28 -13.52 14.57
C THR A 105 6.02 -13.42 15.45
N ALA A 106 5.07 -12.57 15.06
CA ALA A 106 3.79 -12.38 15.75
C ALA A 106 2.75 -13.48 15.43
N GLY A 107 3.05 -14.43 14.53
CA GLY A 107 2.19 -15.56 14.19
C GLY A 107 1.13 -15.28 13.14
N TYR A 108 1.25 -14.19 12.37
CA TYR A 108 0.35 -13.91 11.24
C TYR A 108 0.79 -14.67 10.00
N ALA A 109 -0.19 -15.23 9.27
CA ALA A 109 0.06 -15.93 8.00
C ALA A 109 0.00 -15.00 6.78
N ARG A 110 -0.54 -13.79 6.93
CA ARG A 110 -0.71 -12.81 5.84
C ARG A 110 -0.81 -11.38 6.35
N ILE A 111 -0.47 -10.45 5.46
CA ILE A 111 -0.66 -9.00 5.66
C ILE A 111 -1.63 -8.52 4.60
N GLN A 112 -2.62 -7.71 4.97
CA GLN A 112 -3.54 -7.06 4.04
C GLN A 112 -3.45 -5.55 4.15
N TRP A 113 -3.70 -4.85 3.06
CA TRP A 113 -3.85 -3.39 3.01
C TRP A 113 -4.59 -2.97 1.75
N THR A 114 -5.06 -1.73 1.73
CA THR A 114 -5.69 -1.15 0.55
C THR A 114 -4.86 -0.02 -0.05
N PHE A 115 -4.95 0.15 -1.37
CA PHE A 115 -4.39 1.32 -2.04
C PHE A 115 -5.27 1.76 -3.22
N ASP A 116 -5.11 3.02 -3.66
CA ASP A 116 -5.81 3.56 -4.82
C ASP A 116 -5.26 2.94 -6.12
N PRO A 117 -6.09 2.17 -6.88
CA PRO A 117 -5.64 1.47 -8.08
C PRO A 117 -5.15 2.39 -9.21
N LEU A 118 -5.49 3.68 -9.20
CA LEU A 118 -5.02 4.64 -10.21
C LEU A 118 -3.65 5.27 -9.87
N ARG A 119 -3.07 4.98 -8.71
CA ARG A 119 -1.74 5.44 -8.31
C ARG A 119 -0.65 4.53 -8.88
N ALA A 120 -0.13 4.86 -10.07
CA ALA A 120 0.81 4.02 -10.81
C ALA A 120 2.06 3.61 -10.01
N ASN A 121 2.63 4.53 -9.22
CA ASN A 121 3.78 4.23 -8.37
C ASN A 121 3.45 3.24 -7.25
N ASN A 122 2.25 3.38 -6.63
CA ASN A 122 1.79 2.42 -5.60
C ASN A 122 1.48 1.06 -6.22
N ALA A 123 0.83 1.03 -7.38
CA ALA A 123 0.55 -0.19 -8.11
C ALA A 123 1.83 -0.96 -8.45
N TYR A 124 2.81 -0.27 -9.02
CA TYR A 124 4.12 -0.86 -9.30
C TYR A 124 4.80 -1.37 -8.03
N PHE A 125 4.79 -0.57 -6.96
CA PHE A 125 5.42 -0.95 -5.69
C PHE A 125 4.76 -2.19 -5.09
N ASN A 126 3.43 -2.20 -4.98
CA ASN A 126 2.72 -3.30 -4.33
C ASN A 126 2.76 -4.59 -5.17
N VAL A 127 2.51 -4.50 -6.47
CA VAL A 127 2.44 -5.67 -7.35
C VAL A 127 3.81 -6.11 -7.84
N ALA A 128 4.59 -5.20 -8.43
CA ALA A 128 5.85 -5.59 -9.07
C ALA A 128 7.04 -5.63 -8.10
N VAL A 129 7.10 -4.77 -7.06
CA VAL A 129 8.22 -4.75 -6.11
C VAL A 129 7.99 -5.69 -4.93
N LEU A 130 6.83 -5.64 -4.30
CA LEU A 130 6.50 -6.50 -3.15
C LEU A 130 6.03 -7.89 -3.58
N GLY A 131 5.35 -8.01 -4.72
CA GLY A 131 4.71 -9.24 -5.16
C GLY A 131 3.45 -9.56 -4.36
N ALA A 132 2.70 -8.54 -3.98
CA ALA A 132 1.42 -8.73 -3.30
C ALA A 132 0.32 -9.06 -4.32
N ASP A 133 -0.58 -9.95 -3.95
CA ASP A 133 -1.76 -10.30 -4.73
C ASP A 133 -2.84 -9.22 -4.57
N ILE A 134 -3.60 -8.93 -5.62
CA ILE A 134 -4.83 -8.14 -5.54
C ILE A 134 -6.00 -9.11 -5.44
N VAL A 135 -6.72 -9.07 -4.31
CA VAL A 135 -7.78 -10.06 -4.00
C VAL A 135 -9.19 -9.48 -4.07
N ALA A 136 -9.35 -8.15 -4.02
CA ALA A 136 -10.65 -7.51 -4.13
C ALA A 136 -10.54 -6.08 -4.66
N TYR A 137 -11.67 -5.54 -5.16
CA TYR A 137 -11.87 -4.14 -5.52
C TYR A 137 -13.06 -3.57 -4.77
N TYR A 138 -12.86 -2.42 -4.11
CA TYR A 138 -13.88 -1.72 -3.34
C TYR A 138 -14.15 -0.33 -3.91
N PRO A 139 -15.31 -0.11 -4.57
CA PRO A 139 -15.70 1.22 -5.00
C PRO A 139 -15.94 2.15 -3.82
N ASN A 140 -15.48 3.38 -3.94
CA ASN A 140 -15.71 4.46 -2.96
C ASN A 140 -15.58 4.04 -1.49
N TYR A 141 -14.53 3.28 -1.17
CA TYR A 141 -14.31 2.56 0.09
C TYR A 141 -14.38 3.44 1.35
N TYR A 142 -13.83 4.65 1.27
CA TYR A 142 -13.84 5.62 2.38
C TYR A 142 -14.91 6.71 2.23
N GLY A 143 -15.78 6.63 1.21
CA GLY A 143 -16.70 7.71 0.90
C GLY A 143 -15.97 8.97 0.41
N THR A 144 -16.56 10.14 0.72
CA THR A 144 -15.96 11.43 0.34
C THR A 144 -14.76 11.74 1.23
N MET A 145 -13.58 11.84 0.62
CA MET A 145 -12.35 12.19 1.31
C MET A 145 -11.99 13.66 1.10
N THR A 146 -11.61 14.35 2.16
CA THR A 146 -11.26 15.78 2.17
C THR A 146 -9.78 16.04 1.98
N SER A 147 -8.91 15.05 2.25
CA SER A 147 -7.46 15.20 2.13
C SER A 147 -7.02 15.61 0.73
N ARG A 148 -6.00 16.44 0.61
CA ARG A 148 -5.47 16.96 -0.67
C ARG A 148 -5.19 15.86 -1.69
N LEU A 149 -4.72 14.70 -1.23
CA LEU A 149 -4.40 13.56 -2.09
C LEU A 149 -5.62 12.85 -2.65
N ASN A 150 -6.73 12.83 -1.93
CA ASN A 150 -7.87 11.96 -2.26
C ASN A 150 -9.13 12.72 -2.70
N ARG A 151 -9.26 14.02 -2.37
CA ARG A 151 -10.43 14.82 -2.77
C ARG A 151 -10.63 14.88 -4.28
N GLY A 152 -11.86 14.94 -4.70
CA GLY A 152 -12.27 15.19 -6.10
C GLY A 152 -12.56 13.94 -6.92
N LEU A 153 -12.28 12.74 -6.41
CA LEU A 153 -12.65 11.47 -7.03
C LEU A 153 -13.19 10.50 -5.98
N PRO A 154 -14.02 9.51 -6.36
CA PRO A 154 -14.38 8.40 -5.48
C PRO A 154 -13.14 7.71 -4.91
N SER A 155 -13.23 7.29 -3.66
CA SER A 155 -12.11 6.71 -2.90
C SER A 155 -11.94 5.20 -3.13
N ASP A 156 -11.95 4.76 -4.39
CA ASP A 156 -11.80 3.34 -4.71
C ASP A 156 -10.49 2.77 -4.17
N ARG A 157 -10.57 1.52 -3.77
CA ARG A 157 -9.40 0.77 -3.28
C ARG A 157 -9.37 -0.64 -3.87
N VAL A 158 -8.18 -1.12 -4.14
CA VAL A 158 -7.92 -2.56 -4.26
C VAL A 158 -7.38 -3.07 -2.94
N LEU A 159 -7.81 -4.27 -2.54
CA LEU A 159 -7.27 -4.99 -1.40
C LEU A 159 -6.08 -5.81 -1.85
N CYS A 160 -4.93 -5.56 -1.25
CA CYS A 160 -3.75 -6.40 -1.37
C CYS A 160 -3.68 -7.44 -0.27
N GLU A 161 -3.20 -8.62 -0.63
CA GLU A 161 -2.81 -9.66 0.31
C GLU A 161 -1.36 -10.07 0.05
N TRP A 162 -0.59 -10.22 1.10
CA TRP A 162 0.81 -10.60 1.03
C TRP A 162 1.11 -11.71 2.04
N ARG A 163 1.63 -12.83 1.57
CA ARG A 163 1.92 -14.00 2.39
C ARG A 163 3.02 -13.73 3.41
N VAL A 164 2.92 -14.38 4.56
CA VAL A 164 3.91 -14.35 5.63
C VAL A 164 4.29 -15.80 5.97
N PRO A 165 5.59 -16.16 5.93
CA PRO A 165 6.69 -15.36 5.39
C PRO A 165 6.52 -15.08 3.90
N ARG A 166 7.08 -13.97 3.43
CA ARG A 166 7.01 -13.65 2.01
C ARG A 166 7.69 -14.74 1.18
N PRO A 167 7.06 -15.18 0.08
CA PRO A 167 7.69 -16.17 -0.79
C PRO A 167 8.96 -15.58 -1.45
N PRO A 168 9.95 -16.42 -1.78
CA PRO A 168 11.04 -16.03 -2.65
C PRO A 168 10.48 -15.46 -3.95
N ARG A 169 11.04 -14.36 -4.45
CA ARG A 169 10.64 -13.87 -5.79
C ARG A 169 11.09 -14.88 -6.83
N SER A 170 10.13 -15.37 -7.60
CA SER A 170 10.41 -16.02 -8.89
C SER A 170 11.21 -15.03 -9.76
N ALA A 171 12.26 -15.49 -10.41
CA ALA A 171 12.98 -14.67 -11.38
C ALA A 171 11.96 -14.19 -12.43
N SER A 172 11.97 -12.90 -12.76
CA SER A 172 11.04 -12.29 -13.70
C SER A 172 11.29 -12.84 -15.11
N GLY A 173 10.66 -13.94 -15.43
CA GLY A 173 10.37 -14.29 -16.83
C GLY A 173 9.31 -13.33 -17.40
N ALA A 174 9.17 -13.27 -18.70
CA ALA A 174 8.05 -12.56 -19.32
C ALA A 174 6.75 -13.08 -18.71
N LEU A 175 6.00 -12.20 -18.01
CA LEU A 175 4.74 -12.58 -17.41
C LEU A 175 3.74 -12.86 -18.53
N ASN A 176 3.34 -14.13 -18.68
CA ASN A 176 2.23 -14.46 -19.56
C ASN A 176 0.97 -13.82 -18.99
N HIS A 177 0.33 -12.98 -19.78
CA HIS A 177 -0.92 -12.33 -19.42
C HIS A 177 -1.89 -12.37 -20.60
N SER A 178 -3.17 -12.51 -20.29
CA SER A 178 -4.25 -12.58 -21.29
C SER A 178 -4.85 -11.20 -21.56
N CYS A 179 -4.82 -10.30 -20.57
CA CYS A 179 -5.31 -8.94 -20.72
C CYS A 179 -4.56 -7.95 -19.81
N ALA A 180 -4.77 -6.66 -20.04
CA ALA A 180 -4.16 -5.60 -19.25
C ALA A 180 -5.17 -4.48 -18.96
N ILE A 181 -5.19 -4.01 -17.69
CA ILE A 181 -5.95 -2.85 -17.26
C ILE A 181 -5.01 -1.66 -17.19
N ARG A 182 -5.13 -0.74 -18.17
CA ARG A 182 -4.33 0.48 -18.22
C ARG A 182 -4.83 1.49 -17.19
N ILE A 183 -3.91 2.26 -16.62
CA ILE A 183 -4.18 3.37 -15.72
C ILE A 183 -3.43 4.62 -16.16
N PRO A 184 -3.85 5.83 -15.74
CA PRO A 184 -3.14 7.04 -16.10
C PRO A 184 -1.74 7.06 -15.46
N PRO A 185 -0.74 7.67 -16.11
CA PRO A 185 0.60 7.83 -15.54
C PRO A 185 0.58 8.56 -14.19
N ASP A 186 -0.23 9.60 -14.07
CA ASP A 186 -0.40 10.37 -12.85
C ASP A 186 -1.85 10.86 -12.69
N ILE A 187 -2.62 10.15 -11.87
CA ILE A 187 -3.99 10.54 -11.53
C ILE A 187 -4.03 11.81 -10.66
N GLY A 188 -2.96 12.09 -9.92
CA GLY A 188 -2.87 13.28 -9.07
C GLY A 188 -2.84 14.57 -9.89
N VAL A 189 -2.10 14.60 -10.99
CA VAL A 189 -2.08 15.70 -11.96
C VAL A 189 -3.39 15.72 -12.75
N LEU A 190 -3.78 14.59 -13.31
CA LEU A 190 -4.94 14.49 -14.20
C LEU A 190 -6.24 14.99 -13.56
N LYS A 191 -6.49 14.64 -12.30
CA LYS A 191 -7.73 15.05 -11.59
C LYS A 191 -7.80 16.58 -11.32
N VAL A 192 -6.67 17.27 -11.38
CA VAL A 192 -6.60 18.74 -11.24
C VAL A 192 -6.75 19.43 -12.59
N GLU A 193 -6.09 18.91 -13.62
CA GLU A 193 -6.10 19.48 -14.98
C GLU A 193 -7.40 19.17 -15.73
N ASP A 194 -7.92 17.94 -15.63
CA ASP A 194 -9.17 17.48 -16.22
C ASP A 194 -9.93 16.53 -15.26
N PRO A 195 -10.70 17.08 -14.31
CA PRO A 195 -11.47 16.29 -13.36
C PRO A 195 -12.45 15.30 -14.01
N ALA A 196 -13.03 15.68 -15.15
CA ALA A 196 -13.96 14.83 -15.87
C ALA A 196 -13.26 13.62 -16.50
N LEU A 197 -12.07 13.81 -17.05
CA LEU A 197 -11.23 12.70 -17.52
C LEU A 197 -10.75 11.83 -16.35
N GLY A 198 -10.38 12.42 -15.21
CA GLY A 198 -10.04 11.71 -14.00
C GLY A 198 -11.17 10.78 -13.54
N LEU A 199 -12.42 11.26 -13.56
CA LEU A 199 -13.60 10.45 -13.20
C LEU A 199 -13.83 9.32 -14.23
N ARG A 200 -13.72 9.59 -15.53
CA ARG A 200 -13.83 8.55 -16.56
C ARG A 200 -12.78 7.44 -16.40
N TRP A 201 -11.56 7.78 -16.02
CA TRP A 201 -10.54 6.77 -15.70
C TRP A 201 -10.94 5.93 -14.51
N ARG A 202 -11.49 6.55 -13.43
CA ARG A 202 -11.94 5.86 -12.23
C ARG A 202 -13.02 4.82 -12.58
N GLU A 203 -14.09 5.24 -13.23
CA GLU A 203 -15.21 4.40 -13.64
C GLU A 203 -14.79 3.26 -14.60
N ASN A 204 -13.90 3.57 -15.53
CA ASN A 204 -13.41 2.57 -16.48
C ASN A 204 -12.55 1.50 -15.82
N VAL A 205 -11.64 1.90 -14.92
CA VAL A 205 -10.77 0.96 -14.20
C VAL A 205 -11.57 0.14 -13.19
N GLU A 206 -12.54 0.74 -12.49
CA GLU A 206 -13.47 0.01 -11.63
C GLU A 206 -14.15 -1.12 -12.39
N ARG A 207 -14.81 -0.78 -13.52
CA ARG A 207 -15.52 -1.77 -14.35
C ARG A 207 -14.59 -2.89 -14.80
N GLN A 208 -13.41 -2.57 -15.34
CA GLN A 208 -12.45 -3.55 -15.83
C GLN A 208 -11.97 -4.50 -14.71
N PHE A 209 -11.67 -3.96 -13.51
CA PHE A 209 -11.30 -4.80 -12.36
C PHE A 209 -12.44 -5.72 -11.93
N GLN A 210 -13.66 -5.18 -11.80
CA GLN A 210 -14.81 -5.98 -11.39
C GLN A 210 -15.12 -7.08 -12.41
N ASP A 211 -15.03 -6.79 -13.71
CA ASP A 211 -15.26 -7.78 -14.77
C ASP A 211 -14.17 -8.87 -14.75
N ALA A 212 -12.90 -8.47 -14.64
CA ALA A 212 -11.78 -9.39 -14.60
C ALA A 212 -11.82 -10.33 -13.37
N LEU A 213 -12.07 -9.76 -12.17
CA LEU A 213 -12.17 -10.55 -10.95
C LEU A 213 -13.37 -11.52 -10.97
N ARG A 214 -14.52 -11.08 -11.52
CA ARG A 214 -15.69 -11.97 -11.72
C ARG A 214 -15.41 -13.10 -12.72
N ALA A 215 -14.60 -12.83 -13.73
CA ALA A 215 -14.13 -13.85 -14.68
C ALA A 215 -13.06 -14.79 -14.10
N GLY A 216 -12.66 -14.62 -12.85
CA GLY A 216 -11.63 -15.43 -12.19
C GLY A 216 -10.19 -15.06 -12.53
N LEU A 217 -9.97 -13.96 -13.29
CA LEU A 217 -8.63 -13.49 -13.62
C LEU A 217 -7.92 -12.95 -12.37
N ARG A 218 -6.60 -13.11 -12.33
CA ARG A 218 -5.74 -12.59 -11.25
C ARG A 218 -4.73 -11.62 -11.82
N VAL A 219 -4.39 -10.60 -11.03
CA VAL A 219 -3.28 -9.70 -11.34
C VAL A 219 -1.97 -10.47 -11.12
N VAL A 220 -1.22 -10.70 -12.19
CA VAL A 220 0.06 -11.43 -12.18
C VAL A 220 1.26 -10.49 -12.24
N GLY A 221 1.04 -9.21 -12.52
CA GLY A 221 2.13 -8.23 -12.59
C GLY A 221 1.67 -6.81 -12.90
N PHE A 222 2.65 -5.91 -13.00
CA PHE A 222 2.43 -4.52 -13.35
C PHE A 222 3.52 -4.01 -14.29
N ALA A 223 3.14 -3.48 -15.45
CA ALA A 223 4.03 -2.83 -16.42
C ALA A 223 4.05 -1.30 -16.20
N LYS A 224 5.24 -0.68 -16.28
CA LYS A 224 5.37 0.78 -16.30
C LYS A 224 5.38 1.35 -17.73
N HIS A 225 5.91 0.58 -18.67
CA HIS A 225 6.12 1.00 -20.04
C HIS A 225 5.44 0.05 -21.01
N PRO A 226 4.95 0.52 -22.19
CA PRO A 226 4.91 1.93 -22.61
C PRO A 226 3.85 2.76 -21.85
N TYR A 227 2.91 2.12 -21.16
CA TYR A 227 1.89 2.74 -20.30
C TYR A 227 1.74 1.94 -19.01
N PRO A 228 1.46 2.60 -17.86
CA PRO A 228 1.17 1.89 -16.62
C PRO A 228 -0.05 0.98 -16.78
N ALA A 229 0.12 -0.30 -16.45
CA ALA A 229 -0.96 -1.28 -16.59
C ALA A 229 -0.79 -2.45 -15.61
N TYR A 230 -1.90 -2.92 -15.05
CA TYR A 230 -1.97 -4.22 -14.41
C TYR A 230 -2.04 -5.31 -15.48
N LEU A 231 -1.28 -6.37 -15.30
CA LEU A 231 -1.26 -7.54 -16.18
C LEU A 231 -2.06 -8.64 -15.51
N LEU A 232 -3.01 -9.23 -16.23
CA LEU A 232 -3.92 -10.24 -15.70
C LEU A 232 -3.85 -11.52 -16.49
N ALA A 233 -3.98 -12.64 -15.78
CA ALA A 233 -4.03 -13.98 -16.36
C ALA A 233 -5.03 -14.87 -15.63
N GLU A 234 -5.38 -15.98 -16.25
CA GLU A 234 -6.08 -17.07 -15.56
C GLU A 234 -5.20 -17.63 -14.44
N PRO A 235 -5.78 -18.10 -13.33
CA PRO A 235 -5.03 -18.85 -12.32
C PRO A 235 -4.31 -20.03 -12.96
N GLU A 236 -3.07 -20.27 -12.55
CA GLU A 236 -2.40 -21.53 -12.89
C GLU A 236 -3.20 -22.70 -12.31
N ALA A 237 -3.43 -23.73 -13.13
CA ALA A 237 -4.21 -24.91 -12.78
C ALA A 237 -3.52 -25.78 -11.71
#